data_ef125bb389abe8a587a9e5261e4611ad
#
_entry.id   ef125bb389abe8a587a9e5261e4611ad
#
_cell.length_a   1.000
_cell.length_b   1.000
_cell.length_c   1.000
_cell.angle_alpha   90.00
_cell.angle_beta   90.00
_cell.angle_gamma   90.00
#
_symmetry.space_group_name_H-M   'P 1'
#
loop_
_entity.id
_entity.type
_entity.pdbx_description
1 polymer ?
#
loop_
_entity_poly.entity_id
_entity_poly.type
_entity_poly.pdbx_seq_one_letter_code
_entity_poly.pdbx_strand_id
1 'polypeptide(L)'
;MNRPIAESFLNRADHRVLRRILLPLSLWHLLNLEIAKSPYFFGNTFPLVKDLRIAVTICTTLFPQLPDFSQKRLMGDWLRSWRCNFLTETAKFRCYLEDFNALPQLWKKPEIRPSGERESVGLPWALAIVTSVCGSTGWSAETVWNMPVGQAYWYHVAFAMQKGCSVDLLSEGEMEAIERVRAKKAKQ
;
A
#
# COMPACT_ATOMS: atom_id res chain seq x y z
N MET A 1 8.87 -12.29 17.25
CA MET A 1 7.99 -12.22 16.04
C MET A 1 8.33 -10.92 15.35
N ASN A 2 8.60 -10.94 14.07
CA ASN A 2 9.02 -9.72 13.35
C ASN A 2 7.87 -8.71 13.38
N ARG A 3 8.10 -7.50 13.93
CA ARG A 3 7.09 -6.46 14.14
C ARG A 3 6.31 -6.10 12.87
N PRO A 4 6.94 -5.91 11.69
CA PRO A 4 6.22 -5.66 10.45
C PRO A 4 5.26 -6.77 10.03
N ILE A 5 5.58 -8.04 10.28
CA ILE A 5 4.66 -9.16 10.02
C ILE A 5 3.43 -9.03 10.93
N ALA A 6 3.66 -8.82 12.24
CA ALA A 6 2.56 -8.67 13.18
C ALA A 6 1.64 -7.51 12.78
N GLU A 7 2.19 -6.37 12.42
CA GLU A 7 1.43 -5.19 11.98
C GLU A 7 0.62 -5.50 10.72
N SER A 8 1.20 -6.14 9.71
CA SER A 8 0.49 -6.48 8.47
C SER A 8 -0.67 -7.47 8.65
N PHE A 9 -0.56 -8.42 9.58
CA PHE A 9 -1.55 -9.47 9.75
C PHE A 9 -2.53 -9.23 10.91
N LEU A 10 -2.13 -8.47 11.92
CA LEU A 10 -2.92 -8.23 13.13
C LEU A 10 -3.51 -6.82 13.22
N ASN A 11 -3.11 -5.91 12.32
CA ASN A 11 -3.67 -4.56 12.35
C ASN A 11 -5.16 -4.59 11.96
N ARG A 12 -6.02 -4.30 12.93
CA ARG A 12 -7.47 -4.20 12.78
C ARG A 12 -7.98 -2.80 13.11
N ALA A 13 -7.10 -1.80 13.01
CA ALA A 13 -7.48 -0.43 13.34
C ALA A 13 -8.61 0.06 12.41
N ASP A 14 -9.71 0.47 13.01
CA ASP A 14 -10.81 1.11 12.31
C ASP A 14 -10.46 2.58 12.02
N HIS A 15 -10.03 2.84 10.81
CA HIS A 15 -9.75 4.20 10.37
C HIS A 15 -11.02 4.90 9.89
N ARG A 16 -11.29 6.08 10.44
CA ARG A 16 -12.41 6.93 10.03
C ARG A 16 -11.91 8.26 9.49
N VAL A 17 -12.19 8.51 8.20
CA VAL A 17 -11.86 9.76 7.51
C VAL A 17 -13.14 10.30 6.86
N LEU A 18 -13.39 11.60 6.97
CA LEU A 18 -14.63 12.24 6.53
C LEU A 18 -15.88 11.51 7.03
N ARG A 19 -15.84 11.00 8.27
CA ARG A 19 -16.90 10.20 8.91
C ARG A 19 -17.22 8.87 8.21
N ARG A 20 -16.36 8.39 7.32
CA ARG A 20 -16.45 7.07 6.68
C ARG A 20 -15.43 6.12 7.31
N ILE A 21 -15.83 4.89 7.52
CA ILE A 21 -14.92 3.81 7.88
C ILE A 21 -14.22 3.39 6.58
N LEU A 22 -12.89 3.42 6.59
CA LEU A 22 -12.09 2.94 5.48
C LEU A 22 -11.92 1.43 5.55
N LEU A 23 -11.91 0.78 4.40
CA LEU A 23 -11.52 -0.63 4.30
C LEU A 23 -10.01 -0.76 4.49
N PRO A 24 -9.49 -1.92 4.88
CA PRO A 24 -8.05 -2.16 4.87
C PRO A 24 -7.46 -1.82 3.50
N LEU A 25 -6.34 -1.08 3.50
CA LEU A 25 -5.69 -0.67 2.25
C LEU A 25 -5.27 -1.90 1.45
N SER A 26 -5.83 -2.06 0.26
CA SER A 26 -5.60 -3.21 -0.61
C SER A 26 -4.86 -2.83 -1.89
N LEU A 27 -4.38 -3.83 -2.64
CA LEU A 27 -3.76 -3.61 -3.95
C LEU A 27 -4.71 -2.90 -4.93
N TRP A 28 -6.02 -3.18 -4.84
CA TRP A 28 -7.05 -2.50 -5.61
C TRP A 28 -7.12 -1.01 -5.31
N HIS A 29 -7.07 -0.65 -4.04
CA HIS A 29 -7.06 0.75 -3.62
C HIS A 29 -5.82 1.48 -4.13
N LEU A 30 -4.64 0.88 -4.01
CA LEU A 30 -3.39 1.49 -4.49
C LEU A 30 -3.39 1.69 -6.00
N LEU A 31 -3.85 0.71 -6.78
CA LEU A 31 -3.97 0.83 -8.23
C LEU A 31 -4.90 2.00 -8.61
N ASN A 32 -6.06 2.13 -7.94
CA ASN A 32 -7.00 3.23 -8.22
C ASN A 32 -6.45 4.59 -7.77
N LEU A 33 -5.70 4.67 -6.65
CA LEU A 33 -5.03 5.89 -6.22
C LEU A 33 -3.94 6.32 -7.22
N GLU A 34 -3.23 5.36 -7.80
CA GLU A 34 -2.23 5.60 -8.85
C GLU A 34 -2.90 6.12 -10.14
N ILE A 35 -3.94 5.45 -10.62
CA ILE A 35 -4.71 5.87 -11.81
C ILE A 35 -5.30 7.27 -11.61
N ALA A 36 -5.82 7.57 -10.42
CA ALA A 36 -6.35 8.89 -10.07
C ALA A 36 -5.25 9.94 -9.87
N LYS A 37 -3.97 9.59 -10.01
CA LYS A 37 -2.81 10.46 -9.73
C LYS A 37 -2.92 11.15 -8.37
N SER A 38 -3.33 10.39 -7.36
CA SER A 38 -3.55 10.91 -6.02
C SER A 38 -2.27 11.50 -5.42
N PRO A 39 -2.28 12.74 -4.92
CA PRO A 39 -1.12 13.34 -4.26
C PRO A 39 -0.71 12.61 -2.98
N TYR A 40 -1.59 11.81 -2.41
CA TYR A 40 -1.28 10.95 -1.28
C TYR A 40 -0.39 9.76 -1.64
N PHE A 41 -0.39 9.35 -2.92
CA PHE A 41 0.43 8.27 -3.43
C PHE A 41 1.77 8.78 -3.97
N PHE A 42 1.76 9.86 -4.74
CA PHE A 42 2.96 10.39 -5.39
C PHE A 42 3.73 11.42 -4.56
N GLY A 43 3.10 12.05 -3.57
CA GLY A 43 3.74 13.01 -2.66
C GLY A 43 4.21 14.33 -3.29
N ASN A 44 3.95 14.56 -4.58
CA ASN A 44 4.54 15.65 -5.36
C ASN A 44 3.78 16.98 -5.24
N THR A 45 2.58 16.98 -4.70
CA THR A 45 1.72 18.16 -4.60
C THR A 45 1.00 18.21 -3.27
N PHE A 46 0.65 19.41 -2.82
CA PHE A 46 -0.21 19.59 -1.65
C PHE A 46 -1.61 19.02 -1.95
N PRO A 47 -2.14 18.09 -1.14
CA PRO A 47 -3.46 17.54 -1.37
C PRO A 47 -4.55 18.60 -1.16
N LEU A 48 -5.52 18.61 -2.05
CA LEU A 48 -6.72 19.45 -1.94
C LEU A 48 -7.87 18.65 -1.31
N VAL A 49 -8.92 19.37 -0.88
CA VAL A 49 -10.13 18.74 -0.31
C VAL A 49 -10.76 17.73 -1.29
N LYS A 50 -10.74 18.03 -2.59
CA LYS A 50 -11.22 17.11 -3.63
C LYS A 50 -10.42 15.81 -3.68
N ASP A 51 -9.10 15.89 -3.51
CA ASP A 51 -8.21 14.74 -3.57
C ASP A 51 -8.45 13.79 -2.39
N LEU A 52 -8.69 14.36 -1.20
CA LEU A 52 -9.06 13.57 -0.03
C LEU A 52 -10.40 12.84 -0.23
N ARG A 53 -11.40 13.50 -0.82
CA ARG A 53 -12.69 12.86 -1.10
C ARG A 53 -12.56 11.73 -2.10
N ILE A 54 -11.80 11.94 -3.17
CA ILE A 54 -11.50 10.90 -4.17
C ILE A 54 -10.81 9.72 -3.49
N ALA A 55 -9.77 9.97 -2.71
CA ALA A 55 -9.01 8.93 -2.02
C ALA A 55 -9.88 8.14 -1.03
N VAL A 56 -10.72 8.81 -0.24
CA VAL A 56 -11.67 8.16 0.68
C VAL A 56 -12.71 7.32 -0.09
N THR A 57 -13.20 7.82 -1.23
CA THR A 57 -14.13 7.06 -2.07
C THR A 57 -13.48 5.79 -2.60
N ILE A 58 -12.24 5.87 -3.06
CA ILE A 58 -11.46 4.70 -3.51
C ILE A 58 -11.32 3.71 -2.36
N CYS A 59 -10.83 4.15 -1.19
CA CYS A 59 -10.56 3.28 -0.04
C CYS A 59 -11.81 2.75 0.69
N THR A 60 -13.00 3.08 0.20
CA THR A 60 -14.29 2.51 0.65
C THR A 60 -14.93 1.59 -0.38
N THR A 61 -14.22 1.23 -1.46
CA THR A 61 -14.76 0.45 -2.59
C THR A 61 -13.96 -0.83 -2.77
N LEU A 62 -14.63 -1.98 -2.73
CA LEU A 62 -14.02 -3.30 -2.95
C LEU A 62 -13.91 -3.62 -4.45
N PHE A 63 -12.87 -4.37 -4.84
CA PHE A 63 -12.82 -5.03 -6.15
C PHE A 63 -13.98 -6.05 -6.27
N PRO A 64 -14.65 -6.18 -7.42
CA PRO A 64 -14.36 -5.54 -8.71
C PRO A 64 -15.11 -4.22 -8.93
N GLN A 65 -15.70 -3.63 -7.90
CA GLN A 65 -16.47 -2.41 -8.04
C GLN A 65 -15.56 -1.23 -8.41
N LEU A 66 -16.01 -0.40 -9.35
CA LEU A 66 -15.34 0.86 -9.63
C LEU A 66 -15.79 1.93 -8.63
N PRO A 67 -14.86 2.80 -8.18
CA PRO A 67 -15.24 3.93 -7.34
C PRO A 67 -16.27 4.82 -8.02
N ASP A 68 -17.38 5.07 -7.33
CA ASP A 68 -18.45 5.92 -7.85
C ASP A 68 -18.13 7.40 -7.58
N PHE A 69 -17.81 8.13 -8.63
CA PHE A 69 -17.56 9.57 -8.62
C PHE A 69 -18.76 10.38 -9.13
N SER A 70 -19.99 9.84 -9.07
CA SER A 70 -21.18 10.56 -9.46
C SER A 70 -21.36 11.86 -8.64
N GLN A 71 -21.94 12.88 -9.26
CA GLN A 71 -22.18 14.17 -8.60
C GLN A 71 -23.01 14.03 -7.32
N LYS A 72 -23.98 13.11 -7.29
CA LYS A 72 -24.82 12.83 -6.11
C LYS A 72 -23.96 12.33 -4.94
N ARG A 73 -23.02 11.43 -5.19
CA ARG A 73 -22.14 10.88 -4.16
C ARG A 73 -21.15 11.94 -3.69
N LEU A 74 -20.53 12.67 -4.61
CA LEU A 74 -19.62 13.76 -4.27
C LEU A 74 -20.31 14.88 -3.48
N MET A 75 -21.56 15.19 -3.79
CA MET A 75 -22.36 16.18 -3.03
C MET A 75 -22.68 15.67 -1.61
N GLY A 76 -23.04 14.40 -1.47
CA GLY A 76 -23.23 13.76 -0.16
C GLY A 76 -21.96 13.80 0.70
N ASP A 77 -20.81 13.57 0.08
CA ASP A 77 -19.51 13.65 0.74
C ASP A 77 -19.12 15.09 1.07
N TRP A 78 -19.49 16.04 0.23
CA TRP A 78 -19.31 17.46 0.52
C TRP A 78 -20.10 17.88 1.77
N LEU A 79 -21.38 17.51 1.88
CA LEU A 79 -22.21 17.81 3.04
C LEU A 79 -21.67 17.19 4.34
N ARG A 80 -21.16 15.94 4.26
CA ARG A 80 -20.53 15.26 5.41
C ARG A 80 -19.22 15.90 5.84
N SER A 81 -18.43 16.37 4.87
CA SER A 81 -17.10 16.94 5.12
C SER A 81 -17.16 18.42 5.50
N TRP A 82 -18.27 19.12 5.33
CA TRP A 82 -18.37 20.55 5.60
C TRP A 82 -17.99 20.95 7.03
N ARG A 83 -18.27 20.07 8.00
CA ARG A 83 -17.92 20.32 9.41
C ARG A 83 -16.60 19.65 9.84
N CYS A 84 -15.87 19.08 8.93
CA CYS A 84 -14.59 18.42 9.23
C CYS A 84 -13.43 19.38 8.97
N ASN A 85 -12.47 19.41 9.89
CA ASN A 85 -11.23 20.13 9.65
C ASN A 85 -10.37 19.35 8.64
N PHE A 86 -10.12 19.94 7.48
CA PHE A 86 -9.39 19.31 6.38
C PHE A 86 -7.98 18.83 6.80
N LEU A 87 -7.24 19.62 7.57
CA LEU A 87 -5.89 19.24 8.00
C LEU A 87 -5.93 18.00 8.89
N THR A 88 -6.87 17.95 9.83
CA THR A 88 -7.05 16.80 10.71
C THR A 88 -7.45 15.55 9.93
N GLU A 89 -8.36 15.67 8.99
CA GLU A 89 -8.80 14.52 8.17
C GLU A 89 -7.70 14.04 7.21
N THR A 90 -6.88 14.95 6.69
CA THR A 90 -5.69 14.62 5.90
C THR A 90 -4.65 13.88 6.74
N ALA A 91 -4.41 14.32 7.98
CA ALA A 91 -3.51 13.62 8.90
C ALA A 91 -4.02 12.20 9.22
N LYS A 92 -5.30 12.03 9.50
CA LYS A 92 -5.92 10.70 9.70
C LYS A 92 -5.74 9.79 8.48
N PHE A 93 -5.92 10.34 7.26
CA PHE A 93 -5.73 9.57 6.04
C PHE A 93 -4.27 9.16 5.82
N ARG A 94 -3.32 10.01 6.18
CA ARG A 94 -1.89 9.65 6.15
C ARG A 94 -1.56 8.55 7.15
N CYS A 95 -2.04 8.64 8.40
CA CYS A 95 -1.88 7.56 9.37
C CYS A 95 -2.46 6.23 8.86
N TYR A 96 -3.64 6.27 8.22
CA TYR A 96 -4.22 5.09 7.58
C TYR A 96 -3.29 4.49 6.51
N LEU A 97 -2.71 5.30 5.64
CA LEU A 97 -1.76 4.82 4.63
C LEU A 97 -0.50 4.23 5.27
N GLU A 98 0.03 4.86 6.32
CA GLU A 98 1.22 4.40 7.05
C GLU A 98 0.96 3.08 7.75
N ASP A 99 -0.17 2.95 8.45
CA ASP A 99 -0.54 1.75 9.21
C ASP A 99 -0.70 0.51 8.33
N PHE A 100 -1.20 0.67 7.10
CA PHE A 100 -1.37 -0.45 6.18
C PHE A 100 -0.20 -0.66 5.21
N ASN A 101 0.76 0.27 5.16
CA ASN A 101 1.94 0.18 4.30
C ASN A 101 3.15 -0.43 5.04
N ALA A 102 2.92 -1.23 6.06
CA ALA A 102 3.96 -1.97 6.78
C ALA A 102 4.54 -3.08 5.88
N LEU A 103 5.32 -2.68 4.88
CA LEU A 103 5.96 -3.60 3.94
C LEU A 103 7.24 -4.19 4.54
N PRO A 104 7.58 -5.45 4.19
CA PRO A 104 8.85 -6.03 4.57
C PRO A 104 10.01 -5.23 3.99
N GLN A 105 11.00 -4.93 4.81
CA GLN A 105 12.25 -4.36 4.31
C GLN A 105 13.11 -5.49 3.76
N LEU A 106 13.37 -5.42 2.45
CA LEU A 106 14.12 -6.44 1.74
C LEU A 106 15.53 -5.96 1.45
N TRP A 107 16.49 -6.80 1.70
CA TRP A 107 17.86 -6.65 1.20
C TRP A 107 17.98 -7.46 -0.08
N LYS A 108 18.21 -6.79 -1.21
CA LYS A 108 18.62 -7.48 -2.44
C LYS A 108 20.11 -7.80 -2.32
N LYS A 109 20.47 -9.07 -2.28
CA LYS A 109 21.86 -9.46 -2.47
C LYS A 109 22.29 -8.97 -3.85
N PRO A 110 23.52 -8.42 -3.99
CA PRO A 110 24.06 -8.11 -5.31
C PRO A 110 24.12 -9.43 -6.09
N GLU A 111 23.18 -9.58 -7.03
CA GLU A 111 23.20 -10.72 -7.94
C GLU A 111 24.43 -10.63 -8.82
N ILE A 112 25.24 -11.70 -8.82
CA ILE A 112 26.12 -11.99 -9.95
C ILE A 112 25.17 -12.34 -11.09
N ARG A 113 24.84 -11.33 -11.90
CA ARG A 113 23.84 -11.46 -12.98
C ARG A 113 24.30 -12.53 -13.94
N PRO A 114 23.55 -13.62 -14.14
CA PRO A 114 23.71 -14.37 -15.38
C PRO A 114 23.22 -13.47 -16.52
N SER A 115 24.06 -13.31 -17.53
CA SER A 115 23.78 -12.55 -18.75
C SER A 115 22.51 -13.07 -19.43
N GLY A 116 21.39 -12.38 -19.24
CA GLY A 116 20.08 -12.77 -19.78
C GLY A 116 18.94 -12.08 -19.06
N GLU A 117 19.10 -10.79 -18.74
CA GLU A 117 17.99 -10.00 -18.21
C GLU A 117 16.83 -10.01 -19.20
N ARG A 118 15.75 -10.68 -18.83
CA ARG A 118 14.43 -10.33 -19.35
C ARG A 118 14.09 -8.96 -18.76
N GLU A 119 14.18 -7.91 -19.57
CA GLU A 119 13.57 -6.64 -19.23
C GLU A 119 12.12 -6.92 -18.80
N SER A 120 11.79 -6.59 -17.57
CA SER A 120 10.40 -6.67 -17.11
C SER A 120 9.63 -5.61 -17.89
N VAL A 121 8.98 -6.03 -18.97
CA VAL A 121 8.11 -5.18 -19.75
C VAL A 121 7.03 -4.66 -18.81
N GLY A 122 7.15 -3.38 -18.39
CA GLY A 122 6.14 -2.48 -17.85
C GLY A 122 4.88 -3.03 -17.16
N LEU A 123 4.95 -4.22 -16.54
CA LEU A 123 3.81 -4.78 -15.82
C LEU A 123 3.57 -3.96 -14.55
N PRO A 124 2.36 -3.43 -14.33
CA PRO A 124 2.05 -2.74 -13.07
C PRO A 124 2.39 -3.63 -11.87
N TRP A 125 3.15 -3.09 -10.91
CA TRP A 125 3.65 -3.84 -9.76
C TRP A 125 2.53 -4.57 -8.97
N ALA A 126 1.36 -3.94 -8.83
CA ALA A 126 0.21 -4.55 -8.18
C ALA A 126 -0.26 -5.81 -8.92
N LEU A 127 -0.28 -5.79 -10.26
CA LEU A 127 -0.66 -6.95 -11.07
C LEU A 127 0.40 -8.06 -10.96
N ALA A 128 1.68 -7.72 -10.87
CA ALA A 128 2.74 -8.70 -10.65
C ALA A 128 2.57 -9.45 -9.32
N ILE A 129 2.19 -8.74 -8.24
CA ILE A 129 1.90 -9.35 -6.94
C ILE A 129 0.67 -10.26 -7.05
N VAL A 130 -0.43 -9.76 -7.62
CA VAL A 130 -1.67 -10.55 -7.77
C VAL A 130 -1.42 -11.84 -8.55
N THR A 131 -0.77 -11.76 -9.70
CA THR A 131 -0.45 -12.95 -10.52
C THR A 131 0.46 -13.92 -9.78
N SER A 132 1.46 -13.44 -9.06
CA SER A 132 2.37 -14.28 -8.28
C SER A 132 1.64 -15.01 -7.14
N VAL A 133 0.80 -14.31 -6.39
CA VAL A 133 0.06 -14.89 -5.26
C VAL A 133 -1.01 -15.84 -5.77
N CYS A 134 -1.84 -15.48 -6.76
CA CYS A 134 -2.84 -16.36 -7.35
C CYS A 134 -2.21 -17.64 -7.92
N GLY A 135 -1.11 -17.49 -8.68
CA GLY A 135 -0.41 -18.63 -9.27
C GLY A 135 0.24 -19.58 -8.26
N SER A 136 0.59 -19.08 -7.07
CA SER A 136 1.22 -19.89 -6.02
C SER A 136 0.24 -20.49 -5.03
N THR A 137 -0.94 -19.87 -4.84
CA THR A 137 -1.94 -20.32 -3.85
C THR A 137 -3.18 -20.94 -4.45
N GLY A 138 -3.49 -20.65 -5.71
CA GLY A 138 -4.78 -20.97 -6.33
C GLY A 138 -5.94 -20.08 -5.84
N TRP A 139 -5.67 -19.02 -5.06
CA TRP A 139 -6.72 -18.08 -4.63
C TRP A 139 -7.27 -17.28 -5.80
N SER A 140 -8.54 -16.87 -5.68
CA SER A 140 -9.18 -16.03 -6.70
C SER A 140 -8.53 -14.67 -6.78
N ALA A 141 -8.51 -14.06 -7.96
CA ALA A 141 -8.03 -12.70 -8.15
C ALA A 141 -8.78 -11.71 -7.25
N GLU A 142 -10.09 -11.91 -7.06
CA GLU A 142 -10.90 -11.07 -6.17
C GLU A 142 -10.39 -11.09 -4.73
N THR A 143 -10.05 -12.27 -4.21
CA THR A 143 -9.48 -12.42 -2.87
C THR A 143 -8.18 -11.63 -2.74
N VAL A 144 -7.28 -11.75 -3.73
CA VAL A 144 -5.95 -11.12 -3.67
C VAL A 144 -6.02 -9.61 -3.89
N TRP A 145 -6.89 -9.14 -4.78
CA TRP A 145 -7.10 -7.69 -4.98
C TRP A 145 -7.65 -6.99 -3.73
N ASN A 146 -8.51 -7.66 -2.95
CA ASN A 146 -9.09 -7.13 -1.72
C ASN A 146 -8.23 -7.37 -0.48
N MET A 147 -7.17 -8.16 -0.59
CA MET A 147 -6.25 -8.44 0.51
C MET A 147 -5.50 -7.17 0.94
N PRO A 148 -5.29 -6.95 2.25
CA PRO A 148 -4.44 -5.87 2.73
C PRO A 148 -3.06 -5.91 2.06
N VAL A 149 -2.58 -4.75 1.62
CA VAL A 149 -1.33 -4.59 0.86
C VAL A 149 -0.14 -5.28 1.53
N GLY A 150 0.03 -5.08 2.83
CA GLY A 150 1.12 -5.71 3.58
C GLY A 150 1.07 -7.23 3.51
N GLN A 151 -0.13 -7.83 3.64
CA GLN A 151 -0.31 -9.28 3.55
C GLN A 151 0.02 -9.80 2.14
N ALA A 152 -0.54 -9.16 1.11
CA ALA A 152 -0.29 -9.56 -0.28
C ALA A 152 1.20 -9.51 -0.63
N TYR A 153 1.89 -8.47 -0.15
CA TYR A 153 3.32 -8.32 -0.35
C TYR A 153 4.13 -9.39 0.41
N TRP A 154 3.77 -9.71 1.66
CA TRP A 154 4.43 -10.77 2.42
C TRP A 154 4.27 -12.15 1.75
N TYR A 155 3.09 -12.47 1.24
CA TYR A 155 2.89 -13.71 0.47
C TYR A 155 3.74 -13.72 -0.80
N HIS A 156 3.74 -12.61 -1.56
CA HIS A 156 4.57 -12.49 -2.75
C HIS A 156 6.06 -12.74 -2.45
N VAL A 157 6.60 -12.12 -1.41
CA VAL A 157 8.00 -12.30 -0.99
C VAL A 157 8.27 -13.73 -0.54
N ALA A 158 7.39 -14.31 0.27
CA ALA A 158 7.54 -15.70 0.74
C ALA A 158 7.61 -16.69 -0.44
N PHE A 159 6.76 -16.51 -1.44
CA PHE A 159 6.80 -17.36 -2.64
C PHE A 159 8.02 -17.09 -3.53
N ALA A 160 8.48 -15.86 -3.62
CA ALA A 160 9.73 -15.55 -4.32
C ALA A 160 10.92 -16.25 -3.66
N MET A 161 11.00 -16.22 -2.32
CA MET A 161 12.04 -16.93 -1.56
C MET A 161 11.95 -18.46 -1.74
N GLN A 162 10.75 -19.04 -1.72
CA GLN A 162 10.57 -20.47 -1.98
C GLN A 162 11.03 -20.88 -3.39
N LYS A 163 10.92 -20.00 -4.37
CA LYS A 163 11.39 -20.20 -5.76
C LYS A 163 12.89 -19.93 -5.93
N GLY A 164 13.62 -19.66 -4.84
CA GLY A 164 15.06 -19.46 -4.86
C GLY A 164 15.52 -18.05 -5.25
N CYS A 165 14.62 -17.07 -5.21
CA CYS A 165 15.04 -15.66 -5.38
C CYS A 165 15.95 -15.25 -4.21
N SER A 166 17.10 -14.63 -4.51
CA SER A 166 18.08 -14.18 -3.53
C SER A 166 17.63 -12.88 -2.83
N VAL A 167 16.55 -12.98 -2.07
CA VAL A 167 16.01 -11.88 -1.28
C VAL A 167 16.10 -12.26 0.19
N ASP A 168 16.84 -11.51 0.98
CA ASP A 168 16.88 -11.69 2.43
C ASP A 168 15.99 -10.65 3.11
N LEU A 169 15.28 -11.08 4.14
CA LEU A 169 14.57 -10.19 5.04
C LEU A 169 15.56 -9.59 6.02
N LEU A 170 15.55 -8.27 6.15
CA LEU A 170 16.34 -7.60 7.18
C LEU A 170 15.79 -7.96 8.57
N SER A 171 16.67 -8.38 9.45
CA SER A 171 16.37 -8.54 10.87
C SER A 171 16.19 -7.17 11.53
N GLU A 172 15.51 -7.13 12.68
CA GLU A 172 15.33 -5.89 13.45
C GLU A 172 16.66 -5.22 13.80
N GLY A 173 17.69 -6.01 14.17
CA GLY A 173 19.02 -5.48 14.47
C GLY A 173 19.73 -4.87 13.27
N GLU A 174 19.56 -5.44 12.08
CA GLU A 174 20.11 -4.88 10.83
C GLU A 174 19.38 -3.60 10.43
N MET A 175 18.06 -3.54 10.61
CA MET A 175 17.29 -2.31 10.39
C MET A 175 17.75 -1.16 11.29
N GLU A 176 17.90 -1.42 12.60
CA GLU A 176 18.44 -0.44 13.54
C GLU A 176 19.86 0.02 13.18
N ALA A 177 20.71 -0.89 12.73
CA ALA A 177 22.06 -0.54 12.30
C ALA A 177 22.04 0.37 11.08
N ILE A 178 21.19 0.09 10.09
CA ILE A 178 21.01 0.93 8.89
C ILE A 178 20.46 2.32 9.27
N GLU A 179 19.48 2.39 10.17
CA GLU A 179 18.93 3.66 10.64
C GLU A 179 19.97 4.50 11.38
N ARG A 180 20.79 3.89 12.23
CA ARG A 180 21.89 4.58 12.91
C ARG A 180 22.92 5.16 11.90
N VAL A 181 23.23 4.41 10.85
CA VAL A 181 24.14 4.90 9.79
C VAL A 181 23.53 6.03 9.00
N ARG A 182 22.23 5.95 8.65
CA ARG A 182 21.50 7.03 7.96
C ARG A 182 21.43 8.30 8.81
N ALA A 183 21.13 8.15 10.10
CA ALA A 183 21.09 9.28 11.03
C ALA A 183 22.45 9.97 11.22
N LYS A 184 23.56 9.22 11.16
CA LYS A 184 24.91 9.80 11.19
C LYS A 184 25.23 10.56 9.91
N LYS A 185 24.85 10.03 8.73
CA LYS A 185 25.07 10.71 7.44
C LYS A 185 24.22 11.99 7.26
N ALA A 186 23.04 12.04 7.86
CA ALA A 186 22.17 13.24 7.81
C ALA A 186 22.67 14.38 8.71
N LYS A 187 23.65 14.13 9.60
CA LYS A 187 24.24 15.15 10.50
C LYS A 187 25.59 15.68 10.01
N GLN A 188 26.10 15.14 8.90
CA GLN A 188 27.29 15.62 8.19
C GLN A 188 26.88 16.49 6.98
#